data_b0fe3364e06022a7811f8b4121bee3d7
#
_entry.id   b0fe3364e06022a7811f8b4121bee3d7
#
_cell.length_a   1.000
_cell.length_b   1.000
_cell.length_c   1.000
_cell.angle_alpha   90.00
_cell.angle_beta   90.00
_cell.angle_gamma   90.00
#
_symmetry.space_group_name_H-M   'P 1'
#
loop_
_entity.id
_entity.type
_entity.pdbx_description
1 polymer ?
#
loop_
_entity_poly.entity_id
_entity_poly.type
_entity_poly.pdbx_seq_one_letter_code
_entity_poly.pdbx_strand_id
1 'polypeptide(L)'
;MWIDLEGLANLRDIGGIPTNDGGKIIPGRLLRSDNLQTLTTSDIDQLLGLGLTDVIDLRSDYEVAHEGPTPLADSVVRIHQFSLFREWEGGVGEDKPDVRPEVLPEEALPWIDLEPSVRLDNDVASVYFSYLVDRPDSVLSALRAVAQAPGAALVHCAAGKDRTGTIVALALSVADADRQAIIDDYAASSERAARVVARLKASPTYAENLQDRDLSSHLSHSETMISLLRHIDETFGGVPQMLIKMGWTEEDNEQLRAKLRD
;
A
#
# COMPACT_ATOMS: atom_id res chain seq x y z
N MET A 1 0.90 9.28 13.21
CA MET A 1 1.80 9.23 14.39
C MET A 1 2.66 7.98 14.35
N TRP A 2 3.99 8.08 14.48
CA TRP A 2 4.88 6.91 14.49
C TRP A 2 4.61 6.00 15.68
N ILE A 3 4.68 4.68 15.45
CA ILE A 3 4.59 3.63 16.46
C ILE A 3 5.87 2.81 16.34
N ASP A 4 6.71 2.87 17.37
CA ASP A 4 8.00 2.17 17.36
C ASP A 4 7.83 0.76 17.93
N LEU A 5 7.95 -0.25 17.07
CA LEU A 5 8.04 -1.67 17.40
C LEU A 5 9.41 -2.21 17.02
N GLU A 6 9.83 -3.31 17.66
CA GLU A 6 11.13 -3.94 17.40
C GLU A 6 11.21 -4.48 15.98
N GLY A 7 10.18 -5.20 15.59
CA GLY A 7 10.08 -5.87 14.28
C GLY A 7 9.68 -4.97 13.13
N LEU A 8 9.36 -3.69 13.31
CA LEU A 8 8.89 -2.80 12.24
C LEU A 8 9.69 -1.50 12.17
N ALA A 9 9.83 -0.98 10.97
CA ALA A 9 10.56 0.26 10.72
C ALA A 9 9.66 1.42 10.30
N ASN A 10 8.56 1.15 9.59
CA ASN A 10 7.72 2.16 8.93
C ASN A 10 6.26 2.15 9.44
N LEU A 11 6.03 1.62 10.65
CA LEU A 11 4.69 1.56 11.24
C LEU A 11 4.24 2.92 11.76
N ARG A 12 3.02 3.33 11.38
CA ARG A 12 2.36 4.52 11.91
C ARG A 12 0.84 4.47 11.82
N ASP A 13 0.20 5.20 12.73
CA ASP A 13 -1.23 5.51 12.69
C ASP A 13 -1.46 6.74 11.81
N ILE A 14 -2.43 6.65 10.91
CA ILE A 14 -2.83 7.72 9.98
C ILE A 14 -3.83 8.70 10.63
N GLY A 15 -4.29 8.40 11.82
CA GLY A 15 -5.21 9.24 12.56
C GLY A 15 -4.67 10.66 12.84
N GLY A 16 -5.58 11.61 12.92
CA GLY A 16 -5.28 13.02 13.15
C GLY A 16 -5.02 13.84 11.88
N ILE A 17 -4.89 13.22 10.71
CA ILE A 17 -4.80 13.92 9.43
C ILE A 17 -6.07 14.76 9.24
N PRO A 18 -5.96 16.09 8.93
CA PRO A 18 -7.11 16.97 8.75
C PRO A 18 -7.91 16.60 7.50
N THR A 19 -9.21 16.86 7.52
CA THR A 19 -10.12 16.78 6.37
C THR A 19 -10.52 18.17 5.88
N ASN A 20 -10.93 18.30 4.60
CA ASN A 20 -11.25 19.58 3.98
C ASN A 20 -12.45 20.29 4.61
N ASP A 21 -13.34 19.57 5.28
CA ASP A 21 -14.49 20.11 6.01
C ASP A 21 -14.19 20.50 7.48
N GLY A 22 -12.92 20.42 7.90
CA GLY A 22 -12.47 20.80 9.24
C GLY A 22 -12.49 19.68 10.27
N GLY A 23 -12.85 18.45 9.88
CA GLY A 23 -12.74 17.24 10.70
C GLY A 23 -11.33 16.66 10.68
N LYS A 24 -11.21 15.40 11.10
CA LYS A 24 -9.95 14.65 11.12
C LYS A 24 -10.19 13.16 10.85
N ILE A 25 -9.16 12.48 10.35
CA ILE A 25 -9.12 11.03 10.32
C ILE A 25 -9.06 10.48 11.74
N ILE A 26 -9.92 9.51 12.05
CA ILE A 26 -10.02 8.91 13.38
C ILE A 26 -8.76 8.10 13.69
N PRO A 27 -8.07 8.35 14.82
CA PRO A 27 -6.94 7.55 15.25
C PRO A 27 -7.31 6.07 15.47
N GLY A 28 -6.35 5.17 15.24
CA GLY A 28 -6.52 3.74 15.45
C GLY A 28 -7.44 3.04 14.45
N ARG A 29 -7.82 3.68 13.34
CA ARG A 29 -8.65 3.08 12.31
C ARG A 29 -7.86 2.55 11.12
N LEU A 30 -6.83 3.28 10.72
CA LEU A 30 -5.95 2.94 9.62
C LEU A 30 -4.50 3.07 10.05
N LEU A 31 -3.79 1.96 10.00
CA LEU A 31 -2.35 1.85 10.22
C LEU A 31 -1.67 1.54 8.90
N ARG A 32 -0.41 1.93 8.75
CA ARG A 32 0.43 1.50 7.64
C ARG A 32 1.80 1.06 8.12
N SER A 33 2.40 0.08 7.44
CA SER A 33 3.68 -0.49 7.83
C SER A 33 4.48 -1.04 6.64
N ASP A 34 5.74 -1.33 6.91
CA ASP A 34 6.58 -2.22 6.13
C ASP A 34 6.26 -3.70 6.43
N ASN A 35 7.04 -4.62 5.84
CA ASN A 35 6.89 -6.07 5.95
C ASN A 35 6.80 -6.56 7.41
N LEU A 36 5.86 -7.48 7.68
CA LEU A 36 5.51 -7.96 9.02
C LEU A 36 6.27 -9.23 9.47
N GLN A 37 7.19 -9.77 8.66
CA GLN A 37 7.80 -11.08 8.90
C GLN A 37 8.72 -11.14 10.15
N THR A 38 9.16 -10.01 10.63
CA THR A 38 10.05 -9.92 11.80
C THR A 38 9.37 -9.43 13.08
N LEU A 39 8.04 -9.48 13.13
CA LEU A 39 7.29 -9.17 14.36
C LEU A 39 7.68 -10.11 15.50
N THR A 40 7.98 -9.54 16.64
CA THR A 40 8.16 -10.29 17.90
C THR A 40 6.80 -10.56 18.56
N THR A 41 6.76 -11.46 19.52
CA THR A 41 5.54 -11.69 20.33
C THR A 41 5.08 -10.41 21.02
N SER A 42 6.00 -9.61 21.53
CA SER A 42 5.69 -8.31 22.15
C SER A 42 5.08 -7.31 21.15
N ASP A 43 5.57 -7.31 19.90
CA ASP A 43 5.01 -6.47 18.86
C ASP A 43 3.57 -6.88 18.50
N ILE A 44 3.33 -8.19 18.43
CA ILE A 44 2.00 -8.75 18.18
C ILE A 44 1.03 -8.32 19.29
N ASP A 45 1.41 -8.48 20.57
CA ASP A 45 0.59 -8.07 21.70
C ASP A 45 0.27 -6.57 21.65
N GLN A 46 1.24 -5.74 21.26
CA GLN A 46 1.02 -4.30 21.10
C GLN A 46 0.05 -3.99 19.95
N LEU A 47 0.21 -4.63 18.78
CA LEU A 47 -0.71 -4.46 17.66
C LEU A 47 -2.14 -4.88 18.01
N LEU A 48 -2.30 -6.01 18.71
CA LEU A 48 -3.60 -6.44 19.21
C LEU A 48 -4.18 -5.45 20.25
N GLY A 49 -3.32 -4.90 21.10
CA GLY A 49 -3.68 -3.85 22.06
C GLY A 49 -4.13 -2.53 21.39
N LEU A 50 -3.66 -2.24 20.17
CA LEU A 50 -4.14 -1.13 19.34
C LEU A 50 -5.49 -1.44 18.64
N GLY A 51 -6.06 -2.62 18.86
CA GLY A 51 -7.31 -3.05 18.26
C GLY A 51 -7.18 -3.54 16.81
N LEU A 52 -6.00 -4.04 16.41
CA LEU A 52 -5.81 -4.60 15.07
C LEU A 52 -6.73 -5.79 14.84
N THR A 53 -7.52 -5.74 13.78
CA THR A 53 -8.43 -6.82 13.37
C THR A 53 -8.15 -7.35 11.97
N ASP A 54 -7.57 -6.52 11.11
CA ASP A 54 -7.35 -6.84 9.70
C ASP A 54 -5.98 -6.35 9.23
N VAL A 55 -5.28 -7.21 8.51
CA VAL A 55 -4.06 -6.89 7.76
C VAL A 55 -4.36 -6.97 6.28
N ILE A 56 -3.99 -5.92 5.56
CA ILE A 56 -4.09 -5.83 4.11
C ILE A 56 -2.67 -5.92 3.54
N ASP A 57 -2.29 -7.11 3.09
CA ASP A 57 -0.99 -7.42 2.50
C ASP A 57 -1.04 -7.17 1.00
N LEU A 58 -0.25 -6.20 0.53
CA LEU A 58 -0.18 -5.79 -0.87
C LEU A 58 1.01 -6.44 -1.61
N ARG A 59 1.68 -7.40 -1.00
CA ARG A 59 2.80 -8.11 -1.61
C ARG A 59 2.32 -9.09 -2.67
N SER A 60 3.22 -9.40 -3.60
CA SER A 60 2.99 -10.43 -4.61
C SER A 60 2.90 -11.83 -4.00
N ASP A 61 2.32 -12.77 -4.75
CA ASP A 61 2.31 -14.18 -4.37
C ASP A 61 3.73 -14.72 -4.24
N TYR A 62 4.64 -14.26 -5.13
CA TYR A 62 6.06 -14.60 -5.06
C TYR A 62 6.70 -14.11 -3.74
N GLU A 63 6.49 -12.84 -3.36
CA GLU A 63 6.99 -12.29 -2.09
C GLU A 63 6.47 -13.09 -0.89
N VAL A 64 5.17 -13.39 -0.86
CA VAL A 64 4.55 -14.14 0.24
C VAL A 64 5.06 -15.57 0.32
N ALA A 65 5.22 -16.25 -0.82
CA ALA A 65 5.73 -17.61 -0.87
C ALA A 65 7.19 -17.71 -0.37
N HIS A 66 8.01 -16.70 -0.65
CA HIS A 66 9.44 -16.69 -0.27
C HIS A 66 9.68 -16.18 1.15
N GLU A 67 8.89 -15.20 1.62
CA GLU A 67 8.98 -14.66 2.99
C GLU A 67 8.27 -15.55 4.02
N GLY A 68 7.36 -16.40 3.57
CA GLY A 68 6.49 -17.18 4.44
C GLY A 68 5.33 -16.37 5.05
N PRO A 69 4.47 -17.02 5.84
CA PRO A 69 3.34 -16.37 6.50
C PRO A 69 3.81 -15.35 7.54
N THR A 70 3.02 -14.30 7.72
CA THR A 70 3.26 -13.34 8.82
C THR A 70 3.09 -14.04 10.18
N PRO A 71 3.87 -13.66 11.21
CA PRO A 71 3.65 -14.17 12.59
C PRO A 71 2.25 -13.90 13.15
N LEU A 72 1.46 -13.02 12.52
CA LEU A 72 0.05 -12.79 12.86
C LEU A 72 -0.90 -13.88 12.33
N ALA A 73 -0.45 -14.80 11.47
CA ALA A 73 -1.30 -15.81 10.85
C ALA A 73 -1.99 -16.74 11.88
N ASP A 74 -1.35 -16.99 13.02
CA ASP A 74 -1.90 -17.82 14.11
C ASP A 74 -2.72 -16.98 15.13
N SER A 75 -2.94 -15.70 14.87
CA SER A 75 -3.71 -14.80 15.73
C SER A 75 -5.18 -14.71 15.30
N VAL A 76 -5.96 -13.86 16.00
CA VAL A 76 -7.36 -13.57 15.66
C VAL A 76 -7.49 -12.55 14.50
N VAL A 77 -6.38 -12.05 13.97
CA VAL A 77 -6.35 -11.04 12.92
C VAL A 77 -6.63 -11.69 11.56
N ARG A 78 -7.49 -11.09 10.78
CA ARG A 78 -7.75 -11.53 9.40
C ARG A 78 -6.66 -11.00 8.48
N ILE A 79 -6.06 -11.89 7.69
CA ILE A 79 -5.04 -11.54 6.71
C ILE A 79 -5.70 -11.58 5.33
N HIS A 80 -5.68 -10.45 4.65
CA HIS A 80 -6.16 -10.28 3.28
C HIS A 80 -4.95 -10.03 2.37
N GLN A 81 -4.77 -10.84 1.34
CA GLN A 81 -3.70 -10.65 0.37
C GLN A 81 -4.29 -10.12 -0.94
N PHE A 82 -3.79 -8.97 -1.38
CA PHE A 82 -4.20 -8.31 -2.62
C PHE A 82 -2.97 -7.78 -3.35
N SER A 83 -2.32 -8.65 -4.12
CA SER A 83 -1.16 -8.25 -4.93
C SER A 83 -1.51 -7.11 -5.88
N LEU A 84 -0.66 -6.08 -5.90
CA LEU A 84 -0.77 -4.98 -6.84
C LEU A 84 0.09 -5.18 -8.10
N PHE A 85 0.79 -6.30 -8.20
CA PHE A 85 1.45 -6.72 -9.42
C PHE A 85 0.53 -7.61 -10.26
N ARG A 86 0.70 -7.52 -11.56
CA ARG A 86 0.05 -8.41 -12.51
C ARG A 86 0.89 -9.67 -12.65
N GLU A 87 0.63 -10.63 -11.78
CA GLU A 87 1.35 -11.89 -11.72
C GLU A 87 0.85 -12.88 -12.78
N TRP A 88 1.77 -13.69 -13.27
CA TRP A 88 1.45 -14.77 -14.19
C TRP A 88 0.79 -15.92 -13.41
N GLU A 89 -0.48 -16.15 -13.66
CA GLU A 89 -1.18 -17.33 -13.18
C GLU A 89 -0.77 -18.52 -14.04
N GLY A 90 0.32 -19.19 -13.67
CA GLY A 90 1.01 -20.29 -14.36
C GLY A 90 0.09 -21.30 -15.03
N GLY A 91 -0.35 -20.97 -16.21
CA GLY A 91 -1.05 -21.80 -17.16
C GLY A 91 -0.55 -21.47 -18.54
N VAL A 92 -0.41 -22.48 -19.38
CA VAL A 92 -0.04 -22.32 -20.78
C VAL A 92 -0.97 -21.28 -21.41
N GLY A 93 -0.41 -20.11 -21.75
CA GLY A 93 -1.16 -18.98 -22.22
C GLY A 93 -1.99 -19.33 -23.44
N GLU A 94 -3.28 -19.12 -23.35
CA GLU A 94 -4.04 -18.78 -24.55
C GLU A 94 -3.62 -17.34 -24.89
N ASP A 95 -2.99 -17.14 -26.03
CA ASP A 95 -2.68 -15.85 -26.61
C ASP A 95 -3.95 -15.00 -26.67
N LYS A 96 -4.16 -14.14 -25.67
CA LYS A 96 -5.13 -13.07 -25.76
C LYS A 96 -4.41 -11.88 -26.38
N PRO A 97 -4.69 -11.53 -27.64
CA PRO A 97 -3.87 -10.58 -28.41
C PRO A 97 -3.85 -9.15 -27.87
N ASP A 98 -4.66 -8.81 -26.87
CA ASP A 98 -4.76 -7.46 -26.28
C ASP A 98 -4.38 -7.41 -24.79
N VAL A 99 -3.77 -8.46 -24.26
CA VAL A 99 -3.39 -8.49 -22.85
C VAL A 99 -1.89 -8.21 -22.73
N ARG A 100 -1.52 -7.19 -21.97
CA ARG A 100 -0.15 -6.93 -21.59
C ARG A 100 0.49 -8.21 -21.04
N PRO A 101 1.76 -8.53 -21.35
CA PRO A 101 2.44 -9.69 -20.80
C PRO A 101 2.33 -9.70 -19.28
N GLU A 102 1.92 -10.82 -18.73
CA GLU A 102 1.93 -11.02 -17.28
C GLU A 102 3.38 -10.95 -16.79
N VAL A 103 3.55 -10.42 -15.60
CA VAL A 103 4.86 -10.35 -14.94
C VAL A 103 5.22 -11.75 -14.47
N LEU A 104 6.40 -12.26 -14.82
CA LEU A 104 6.89 -13.54 -14.31
C LEU A 104 6.96 -13.50 -12.79
N PRO A 105 6.77 -14.64 -12.08
CA PRO A 105 6.79 -14.64 -10.61
C PRO A 105 8.02 -13.96 -10.01
N GLU A 106 9.21 -14.23 -10.55
CA GLU A 106 10.49 -13.64 -10.13
C GLU A 106 10.62 -12.14 -10.45
N GLU A 107 9.78 -11.62 -11.34
CA GLU A 107 9.69 -10.19 -11.69
C GLU A 107 8.63 -9.45 -10.86
N ALA A 108 7.76 -10.18 -10.17
CA ALA A 108 6.73 -9.61 -9.28
C ALA A 108 7.32 -9.16 -7.93
N LEU A 109 8.46 -8.47 -7.99
CA LEU A 109 9.20 -7.93 -6.86
C LEU A 109 9.28 -6.40 -6.95
N PRO A 110 9.32 -5.70 -5.80
CA PRO A 110 9.65 -4.29 -5.82
C PRO A 110 11.07 -4.09 -6.35
N TRP A 111 11.30 -2.93 -6.98
CA TRP A 111 12.61 -2.52 -7.54
C TRP A 111 13.08 -3.30 -8.79
N ILE A 112 12.25 -4.08 -9.43
CA ILE A 112 12.48 -4.52 -10.79
C ILE A 112 11.96 -3.44 -11.75
N ASP A 113 12.75 -3.12 -12.77
CA ASP A 113 12.43 -2.10 -13.75
C ASP A 113 11.39 -2.63 -14.75
N LEU A 114 10.13 -2.63 -14.35
CA LEU A 114 9.01 -2.97 -15.21
C LEU A 114 8.55 -1.75 -16.01
N GLU A 115 8.24 -1.96 -17.28
CA GLU A 115 7.62 -0.90 -18.10
C GLU A 115 6.22 -0.58 -17.56
N PRO A 116 5.96 0.70 -17.20
CA PRO A 116 4.65 1.09 -16.70
C PRO A 116 3.59 1.03 -17.80
N SER A 117 2.36 0.67 -17.45
CA SER A 117 1.21 0.62 -18.35
C SER A 117 0.88 1.98 -18.96
N VAL A 118 1.10 3.04 -18.18
CA VAL A 118 0.89 4.43 -18.59
C VAL A 118 2.08 5.26 -18.08
N ARG A 119 2.68 6.08 -18.96
CA ARG A 119 3.75 6.99 -18.57
C ARG A 119 3.20 8.34 -18.14
N LEU A 120 3.57 8.77 -16.95
CA LEU A 120 3.35 10.09 -16.39
C LEU A 120 4.64 10.93 -16.53
N ASP A 121 4.60 12.16 -16.06
CA ASP A 121 5.76 13.06 -15.98
C ASP A 121 6.78 12.69 -14.87
N ASN A 122 6.41 11.73 -14.02
CA ASN A 122 7.26 11.15 -12.97
C ASN A 122 7.28 9.63 -13.14
N ASP A 123 8.47 9.05 -13.30
CA ASP A 123 8.62 7.60 -13.58
C ASP A 123 8.08 6.74 -12.44
N VAL A 124 8.31 7.11 -11.18
CA VAL A 124 7.81 6.36 -10.02
C VAL A 124 6.29 6.46 -9.92
N ALA A 125 5.72 7.64 -10.18
CA ALA A 125 4.27 7.82 -10.25
C ALA A 125 3.64 7.00 -11.39
N SER A 126 4.35 6.81 -12.50
CA SER A 126 3.93 5.92 -13.60
C SER A 126 3.75 4.48 -13.12
N VAL A 127 4.69 3.98 -12.32
CA VAL A 127 4.58 2.64 -11.70
C VAL A 127 3.38 2.59 -10.75
N TYR A 128 3.15 3.62 -9.92
CA TYR A 128 2.01 3.61 -9.00
C TYR A 128 0.67 3.66 -9.75
N PHE A 129 0.60 4.42 -10.84
CA PHE A 129 -0.59 4.44 -11.67
C PHE A 129 -0.82 3.09 -12.37
N SER A 130 0.24 2.38 -12.73
CA SER A 130 0.14 1.01 -13.26
C SER A 130 -0.55 0.05 -12.29
N TYR A 131 -0.32 0.15 -10.97
CA TYR A 131 -1.06 -0.67 -10.00
C TYR A 131 -2.58 -0.50 -10.14
N LEU A 132 -3.03 0.72 -10.39
CA LEU A 132 -4.46 1.05 -10.51
C LEU A 132 -5.07 0.51 -11.81
N VAL A 133 -4.31 0.52 -12.88
CA VAL A 133 -4.74 0.07 -14.20
C VAL A 133 -4.66 -1.45 -14.32
N ASP A 134 -3.59 -2.03 -13.82
CA ASP A 134 -3.29 -3.44 -13.97
C ASP A 134 -4.05 -4.33 -12.99
N ARG A 135 -4.32 -3.82 -11.74
CA ARG A 135 -4.99 -4.57 -10.68
C ARG A 135 -6.11 -3.77 -10.00
N PRO A 136 -7.09 -3.28 -10.78
CA PRO A 136 -8.25 -2.59 -10.21
C PRO A 136 -9.04 -3.45 -9.22
N ASP A 137 -9.08 -4.77 -9.43
CA ASP A 137 -9.67 -5.76 -8.54
C ASP A 137 -9.02 -5.76 -7.15
N SER A 138 -7.69 -5.83 -7.10
CA SER A 138 -6.92 -5.80 -5.85
C SER A 138 -7.01 -4.45 -5.14
N VAL A 139 -6.95 -3.35 -5.88
CA VAL A 139 -7.10 -1.99 -5.34
C VAL A 139 -8.46 -1.84 -4.64
N LEU A 140 -9.55 -2.20 -5.32
CA LEU A 140 -10.90 -2.11 -4.75
C LEU A 140 -11.08 -3.04 -3.56
N SER A 141 -10.55 -4.27 -3.65
CA SER A 141 -10.62 -5.25 -2.55
C SER A 141 -9.84 -4.77 -1.32
N ALA A 142 -8.67 -4.17 -1.50
CA ALA A 142 -7.88 -3.59 -0.41
C ALA A 142 -8.64 -2.46 0.30
N LEU A 143 -9.23 -1.54 -0.45
CA LEU A 143 -10.03 -0.44 0.11
C LEU A 143 -11.29 -0.94 0.83
N ARG A 144 -11.98 -1.96 0.27
CA ARG A 144 -13.12 -2.60 0.93
C ARG A 144 -12.73 -3.30 2.23
N ALA A 145 -11.59 -4.00 2.24
CA ALA A 145 -11.08 -4.63 3.45
C ALA A 145 -10.77 -3.60 4.55
N VAL A 146 -10.21 -2.44 4.20
CA VAL A 146 -10.04 -1.32 5.14
C VAL A 146 -11.40 -0.84 5.66
N ALA A 147 -12.38 -0.60 4.77
CA ALA A 147 -13.70 -0.09 5.14
C ALA A 147 -14.46 -1.03 6.07
N GLN A 148 -14.34 -2.34 5.84
CA GLN A 148 -15.08 -3.40 6.57
C GLN A 148 -14.39 -3.90 7.84
N ALA A 149 -13.15 -3.48 8.11
CA ALA A 149 -12.43 -3.87 9.31
C ALA A 149 -13.16 -3.36 10.58
N PRO A 150 -13.56 -4.22 11.51
CA PRO A 150 -14.29 -3.79 12.72
C PRO A 150 -13.41 -2.99 13.69
N GLY A 151 -12.11 -3.27 13.74
CA GLY A 151 -11.10 -2.57 14.51
C GLY A 151 -10.09 -1.82 13.64
N ALA A 152 -8.84 -1.74 14.03
CA ALA A 152 -7.78 -1.17 13.20
C ALA A 152 -7.51 -2.04 11.97
N ALA A 153 -7.34 -1.42 10.81
CA ALA A 153 -6.84 -2.03 9.58
C ALA A 153 -5.38 -1.63 9.37
N LEU A 154 -4.48 -2.59 9.13
CA LEU A 154 -3.08 -2.33 8.84
C LEU A 154 -2.77 -2.67 7.38
N VAL A 155 -2.38 -1.67 6.60
CA VAL A 155 -1.97 -1.83 5.19
C VAL A 155 -0.46 -1.89 5.11
N HIS A 156 0.08 -2.92 4.46
CA HIS A 156 1.52 -3.06 4.27
C HIS A 156 1.92 -3.65 2.92
N CYS A 157 3.19 -3.52 2.59
CA CYS A 157 3.87 -4.23 1.51
C CYS A 157 5.30 -4.58 1.96
N ALA A 158 6.30 -4.64 1.09
CA ALA A 158 7.69 -4.84 1.50
C ALA A 158 8.24 -3.67 2.33
N ALA A 159 8.26 -2.47 1.75
CA ALA A 159 8.81 -1.26 2.38
C ALA A 159 7.78 -0.40 3.12
N GLY A 160 6.48 -0.65 2.94
CA GLY A 160 5.41 0.20 3.46
C GLY A 160 5.36 1.59 2.82
N LYS A 161 5.95 1.74 1.65
CA LYS A 161 6.17 3.01 0.97
C LYS A 161 5.30 3.14 -0.28
N ASP A 162 5.58 2.37 -1.32
CA ASP A 162 5.04 2.53 -2.68
C ASP A 162 3.60 2.03 -2.79
N ARG A 163 3.39 0.71 -2.79
CA ARG A 163 2.06 0.08 -2.85
C ARG A 163 1.18 0.50 -1.68
N THR A 164 1.74 0.49 -0.48
CA THR A 164 1.07 0.95 0.74
C THR A 164 0.70 2.43 0.65
N GLY A 165 1.62 3.27 0.19
CA GLY A 165 1.39 4.70 0.01
C GLY A 165 0.27 4.99 -1.00
N THR A 166 0.21 4.23 -2.09
CA THR A 166 -0.85 4.34 -3.08
C THR A 166 -2.22 4.03 -2.47
N ILE A 167 -2.40 2.88 -1.83
CA ILE A 167 -3.69 2.49 -1.22
C ILE A 167 -4.10 3.46 -0.11
N VAL A 168 -3.16 3.87 0.76
CA VAL A 168 -3.45 4.85 1.83
C VAL A 168 -3.85 6.20 1.26
N ALA A 169 -3.17 6.69 0.21
CA ALA A 169 -3.54 7.95 -0.44
C ALA A 169 -4.94 7.90 -1.05
N LEU A 170 -5.33 6.78 -1.67
CA LEU A 170 -6.69 6.59 -2.19
C LEU A 170 -7.72 6.58 -1.05
N ALA A 171 -7.47 5.83 0.04
CA ALA A 171 -8.36 5.77 1.19
C ALA A 171 -8.57 7.15 1.83
N LEU A 172 -7.48 7.90 2.02
CA LEU A 172 -7.53 9.26 2.54
C LEU A 172 -8.25 10.23 1.61
N SER A 173 -8.07 10.10 0.30
CA SER A 173 -8.79 10.92 -0.69
C SER A 173 -10.30 10.65 -0.67
N VAL A 174 -10.74 9.40 -0.52
CA VAL A 174 -12.16 9.05 -0.33
C VAL A 174 -12.70 9.63 0.98
N ALA A 175 -11.89 9.63 2.04
CA ALA A 175 -12.24 10.24 3.32
C ALA A 175 -12.16 11.78 3.31
N ASP A 176 -11.91 12.41 2.16
CA ASP A 176 -11.81 13.85 1.98
C ASP A 176 -10.70 14.51 2.84
N ALA A 177 -9.61 13.79 3.06
CA ALA A 177 -8.45 14.31 3.76
C ALA A 177 -7.78 15.45 2.99
N ASP A 178 -7.16 16.39 3.73
CA ASP A 178 -6.37 17.47 3.15
C ASP A 178 -5.28 16.92 2.23
N ARG A 179 -5.20 17.44 1.02
CA ARG A 179 -4.31 16.93 -0.01
C ARG A 179 -2.84 17.05 0.38
N GLN A 180 -2.45 18.15 1.00
CA GLN A 180 -1.07 18.32 1.43
C GLN A 180 -0.71 17.33 2.52
N ALA A 181 -1.64 17.07 3.44
CA ALA A 181 -1.43 16.08 4.50
C ALA A 181 -1.32 14.63 3.97
N ILE A 182 -2.01 14.28 2.87
CA ILE A 182 -1.81 13.00 2.17
C ILE A 182 -0.39 12.91 1.60
N ILE A 183 0.09 13.98 0.96
CA ILE A 183 1.43 14.05 0.38
C ILE A 183 2.50 13.97 1.47
N ASP A 184 2.29 14.67 2.58
CA ASP A 184 3.20 14.71 3.72
C ASP A 184 3.30 13.33 4.40
N ASP A 185 2.17 12.63 4.58
CA ASP A 185 2.20 11.25 5.09
C ASP A 185 3.01 10.32 4.17
N TYR A 186 2.82 10.40 2.87
CA TYR A 186 3.60 9.59 1.94
C TYR A 186 5.09 9.90 2.07
N ALA A 187 5.47 11.18 2.07
CA ALA A 187 6.86 11.63 2.14
C ALA A 187 7.54 11.27 3.48
N ALA A 188 6.78 11.19 4.56
CA ALA A 188 7.27 10.83 5.89
C ALA A 188 7.97 9.45 5.93
N SER A 189 7.66 8.55 4.99
CA SER A 189 8.37 7.25 4.88
C SER A 189 9.88 7.42 4.64
N SER A 190 10.33 8.56 4.11
CA SER A 190 11.75 8.90 3.93
C SER A 190 12.51 8.97 5.26
N GLU A 191 11.86 9.37 6.34
CA GLU A 191 12.46 9.46 7.68
C GLU A 191 12.94 8.08 8.19
N ARG A 192 12.31 7.02 7.70
CA ARG A 192 12.59 5.64 8.10
C ARG A 192 13.28 4.82 7.01
N ALA A 193 13.60 5.41 5.86
CA ALA A 193 14.15 4.70 4.70
C ALA A 193 15.40 3.87 5.03
N ALA A 194 16.34 4.42 5.81
CA ALA A 194 17.56 3.69 6.18
C ALA A 194 17.25 2.42 7.01
N ARG A 195 16.28 2.49 7.95
CA ARG A 195 15.87 1.33 8.75
C ARG A 195 15.16 0.28 7.89
N VAL A 196 14.26 0.73 7.02
CA VAL A 196 13.52 -0.14 6.09
C VAL A 196 14.49 -0.87 5.16
N VAL A 197 15.41 -0.15 4.52
CA VAL A 197 16.39 -0.73 3.60
C VAL A 197 17.31 -1.74 4.32
N ALA A 198 17.76 -1.42 5.54
CA ALA A 198 18.59 -2.33 6.32
C ALA A 198 17.86 -3.66 6.62
N ARG A 199 16.56 -3.61 6.95
CA ARG A 199 15.74 -4.81 7.17
C ARG A 199 15.53 -5.62 5.90
N LEU A 200 15.18 -4.96 4.80
CA LEU A 200 14.96 -5.63 3.53
C LEU A 200 16.22 -6.26 2.97
N LYS A 201 17.41 -5.62 3.15
CA LYS A 201 18.70 -6.23 2.80
C LYS A 201 19.05 -7.46 3.64
N ALA A 202 18.46 -7.63 4.80
CA ALA A 202 18.63 -8.83 5.62
C ALA A 202 17.68 -9.98 5.19
N SER A 203 16.67 -9.73 4.36
CA SER A 203 15.79 -10.74 3.80
C SER A 203 16.34 -11.29 2.49
N PRO A 204 16.45 -12.62 2.33
CA PRO A 204 16.88 -13.24 1.07
C PRO A 204 16.04 -12.83 -0.14
N THR A 205 14.73 -12.60 0.06
CA THR A 205 13.79 -12.24 -1.02
C THR A 205 14.14 -10.91 -1.68
N TYR A 206 14.67 -9.94 -0.91
CA TYR A 206 14.90 -8.58 -1.40
C TYR A 206 16.38 -8.21 -1.51
N ALA A 207 17.28 -8.97 -0.88
CA ALA A 207 18.70 -8.61 -0.75
C ALA A 207 19.36 -8.35 -2.09
N GLU A 208 19.15 -9.22 -3.08
CA GLU A 208 19.76 -9.13 -4.40
C GLU A 208 19.36 -7.85 -5.13
N ASN A 209 18.06 -7.52 -5.11
CA ASN A 209 17.49 -6.36 -5.82
C ASN A 209 17.88 -5.02 -5.18
N LEU A 210 18.44 -5.06 -3.95
CA LEU A 210 18.83 -3.88 -3.19
C LEU A 210 20.33 -3.66 -3.14
N GLN A 211 21.16 -4.59 -3.65
CA GLN A 211 22.63 -4.58 -3.46
C GLN A 211 23.29 -3.31 -3.98
N ASP A 212 22.93 -2.89 -5.19
CA ASP A 212 23.59 -1.80 -5.91
C ASP A 212 22.77 -0.50 -5.94
N ARG A 213 21.77 -0.38 -5.03
CA ARG A 213 20.92 0.80 -4.99
C ARG A 213 21.29 1.73 -3.83
N ASP A 214 21.50 3.00 -4.15
CA ASP A 214 21.75 4.05 -3.17
C ASP A 214 20.49 4.31 -2.30
N LEU A 215 20.70 4.71 -1.05
CA LEU A 215 19.60 5.07 -0.14
C LEU A 215 18.69 6.15 -0.73
N SER A 216 19.23 7.08 -1.52
CA SER A 216 18.45 8.14 -2.16
C SER A 216 17.35 7.62 -3.10
N SER A 217 17.57 6.47 -3.76
CA SER A 217 16.56 5.83 -4.62
C SER A 217 15.38 5.22 -3.84
N HIS A 218 15.53 5.11 -2.52
CA HIS A 218 14.49 4.56 -1.63
C HIS A 218 13.69 5.63 -0.89
N LEU A 219 13.96 6.92 -1.14
CA LEU A 219 13.20 8.01 -0.53
C LEU A 219 11.80 8.12 -1.16
N SER A 220 10.86 8.61 -0.38
CA SER A 220 9.51 8.96 -0.82
C SER A 220 9.46 10.45 -1.12
N HIS A 221 9.62 10.83 -2.39
CA HIS A 221 9.60 12.23 -2.79
C HIS A 221 8.16 12.72 -2.95
N SER A 222 7.82 13.86 -2.36
CA SER A 222 6.48 14.48 -2.45
C SER A 222 6.00 14.62 -3.89
N GLU A 223 6.92 14.92 -4.81
CA GLU A 223 6.67 15.09 -6.25
C GLU A 223 6.03 13.84 -6.88
N THR A 224 6.38 12.66 -6.39
CA THR A 224 5.78 11.40 -6.87
C THR A 224 4.29 11.32 -6.55
N MET A 225 3.90 11.61 -5.31
CA MET A 225 2.50 11.59 -4.90
C MET A 225 1.72 12.75 -5.53
N ILE A 226 2.34 13.92 -5.67
CA ILE A 226 1.77 15.08 -6.38
C ILE A 226 1.47 14.70 -7.84
N SER A 227 2.42 14.08 -8.54
CA SER A 227 2.24 13.67 -9.94
C SER A 227 1.12 12.64 -10.09
N LEU A 228 1.09 11.61 -9.23
CA LEU A 228 0.03 10.59 -9.22
C LEU A 228 -1.36 11.22 -9.05
N LEU A 229 -1.55 11.98 -7.98
CA LEU A 229 -2.85 12.56 -7.64
C LEU A 229 -3.30 13.60 -8.67
N ARG A 230 -2.36 14.41 -9.22
CA ARG A 230 -2.65 15.34 -10.30
C ARG A 230 -3.13 14.61 -11.56
N HIS A 231 -2.43 13.54 -11.98
CA HIS A 231 -2.85 12.77 -13.14
C HIS A 231 -4.26 12.17 -12.96
N ILE A 232 -4.56 11.67 -11.76
CA ILE A 232 -5.91 11.17 -11.44
C ILE A 232 -6.95 12.28 -11.55
N ASP A 233 -6.66 13.48 -11.04
CA ASP A 233 -7.58 14.62 -11.14
C ASP A 233 -7.83 15.04 -12.59
N GLU A 234 -6.77 15.19 -13.37
CA GLU A 234 -6.85 15.62 -14.76
C GLU A 234 -7.57 14.61 -15.66
N THR A 235 -7.39 13.31 -15.38
CA THR A 235 -7.94 12.24 -16.22
C THR A 235 -9.36 11.82 -15.82
N PHE A 236 -9.66 11.81 -14.51
CA PHE A 236 -10.89 11.26 -13.99
C PHE A 236 -11.77 12.27 -13.23
N GLY A 237 -11.22 13.43 -12.87
CA GLY A 237 -11.90 14.41 -12.01
C GLY A 237 -11.72 14.13 -10.52
N GLY A 238 -10.80 13.25 -10.15
CA GLY A 238 -10.43 12.93 -8.78
C GLY A 238 -10.48 11.44 -8.45
N VAL A 239 -9.96 11.10 -7.27
CA VAL A 239 -9.88 9.70 -6.81
C VAL A 239 -11.26 9.04 -6.71
N PRO A 240 -12.32 9.65 -6.11
CA PRO A 240 -13.63 9.02 -6.05
C PRO A 240 -14.19 8.69 -7.44
N GLN A 241 -14.04 9.59 -8.42
CA GLN A 241 -14.52 9.40 -9.78
C GLN A 241 -13.75 8.30 -10.52
N MET A 242 -12.44 8.21 -10.30
CA MET A 242 -11.63 7.11 -10.81
C MET A 242 -12.11 5.77 -10.23
N LEU A 243 -12.27 5.68 -8.92
CA LEU A 243 -12.68 4.45 -8.24
C LEU A 243 -14.07 4.00 -8.72
N ILE A 244 -15.03 4.92 -8.93
CA ILE A 244 -16.35 4.61 -9.51
C ILE A 244 -16.20 3.96 -10.89
N LYS A 245 -15.31 4.47 -11.76
CA LYS A 245 -15.03 3.86 -13.07
C LYS A 245 -14.42 2.46 -12.96
N MET A 246 -13.72 2.17 -11.86
CA MET A 246 -13.17 0.85 -11.56
C MET A 246 -14.21 -0.11 -10.95
N GLY A 247 -15.38 0.35 -10.54
CA GLY A 247 -16.45 -0.47 -9.92
C GLY A 247 -16.61 -0.24 -8.41
N TRP A 248 -16.11 0.88 -7.88
CA TRP A 248 -16.43 1.37 -6.53
C TRP A 248 -17.86 1.87 -6.49
N THR A 249 -18.60 1.54 -5.46
CA THR A 249 -20.00 1.94 -5.30
C THR A 249 -20.14 3.10 -4.31
N GLU A 250 -21.31 3.74 -4.29
CA GLU A 250 -21.61 4.74 -3.26
C GLU A 250 -21.64 4.12 -1.86
N GLU A 251 -22.11 2.88 -1.73
CA GLU A 251 -22.07 2.15 -0.47
C GLU A 251 -20.62 1.93 0.03
N ASP A 252 -19.71 1.53 -0.87
CA ASP A 252 -18.27 1.43 -0.56
C ASP A 252 -17.71 2.79 -0.07
N ASN A 253 -18.13 3.88 -0.72
CA ASN A 253 -17.72 5.25 -0.40
C ASN A 253 -18.18 5.65 1.01
N GLU A 254 -19.47 5.42 1.32
CA GLU A 254 -20.04 5.69 2.63
C GLU A 254 -19.37 4.85 3.73
N GLN A 255 -19.15 3.56 3.50
CA GLN A 255 -18.51 2.66 4.45
C GLN A 255 -17.08 3.09 4.76
N LEU A 256 -16.27 3.43 3.75
CA LEU A 256 -14.90 3.84 3.97
C LEU A 256 -14.82 5.21 4.68
N ARG A 257 -15.70 6.15 4.32
CA ARG A 257 -15.79 7.44 5.02
C ARG A 257 -16.19 7.24 6.47
N ALA A 258 -17.24 6.46 6.76
CA ALA A 258 -17.68 6.16 8.12
C ALA A 258 -16.63 5.42 8.95
N LYS A 259 -15.76 4.63 8.29
CA LYS A 259 -14.64 3.96 8.94
C LYS A 259 -13.55 4.92 9.38
N LEU A 260 -13.21 5.89 8.52
CA LEU A 260 -12.01 6.71 8.67
C LEU A 260 -12.26 8.07 9.31
N ARG A 261 -13.48 8.57 9.32
CA ARG A 261 -13.80 9.92 9.81
C ARG A 261 -15.07 9.95 10.65
N ASP A 262 -15.18 10.99 11.49
CA ASP A 262 -16.34 11.28 12.33
C ASP A 262 -17.56 11.70 11.50
#